data_aed07a842793ce9cc9654dd2469b33bc
#
_entry.id   aed07a842793ce9cc9654dd2469b33bc
#
_cell.length_a   1.000
_cell.length_b   1.000
_cell.length_c   1.000
_cell.angle_alpha   90.00
_cell.angle_beta   90.00
_cell.angle_gamma   90.00
#
_symmetry.space_group_name_H-M   'P 1'
#
loop_
_entity.id
_entity.type
_entity.pdbx_description
1 polymer ?
#
loop_
_entity_poly.entity_id
_entity_poly.type
_entity_poly.pdbx_seq_one_letter_code
_entity_poly.pdbx_strand_id
1 'polypeptide(L)'
;EVQNWFESCITQSYANPRAENIVLVSKSETTKESLIHALNDVGIDLSGYRYDEDSKHLFTQRTINGKVYELPFEAESDGTKKMIAALPVLMVALQEGRTVVVDELDAKLHPKLLRYVIQMFKNPELNKKGAQLLFSSHDLTTMKNTVFRRDEIWFAAMNDNHESEIYSLYEFRQEDNTRVKSTAAFDKQYLEGRYGADPYLSNMLT
;
A
#
# COMPACT_ATOMS: atom_id res chain seq x y z
N GLU A 1 11.19 -21.51 13.66
CA GLU A 1 11.02 -20.04 13.86
C GLU A 1 10.80 -19.32 12.53
N VAL A 2 11.67 -19.50 11.52
CA VAL A 2 11.55 -18.84 10.20
C VAL A 2 10.25 -19.21 9.49
N GLN A 3 9.88 -20.49 9.45
CA GLN A 3 8.64 -20.96 8.83
C GLN A 3 7.41 -20.33 9.50
N ASN A 4 7.35 -20.28 10.82
CA ASN A 4 6.25 -19.66 11.56
C ASN A 4 6.14 -18.16 11.28
N TRP A 5 7.28 -17.49 11.02
CA TRP A 5 7.27 -16.08 10.64
C TRP A 5 6.61 -15.90 9.27
N PHE A 6 6.99 -16.70 8.26
CA PHE A 6 6.34 -16.66 6.95
C PHE A 6 4.84 -16.97 6.99
N GLU A 7 4.44 -17.96 7.81
CA GLU A 7 3.02 -18.30 8.01
C GLU A 7 2.24 -17.18 8.71
N SER A 8 2.91 -16.30 9.47
CA SER A 8 2.30 -15.12 10.09
C SER A 8 2.17 -13.92 9.16
N CYS A 9 2.88 -13.90 8.03
CA CYS A 9 2.78 -12.82 7.05
C CYS A 9 1.41 -12.85 6.35
N ILE A 10 0.87 -11.65 6.11
CA ILE A 10 -0.33 -11.49 5.29
C ILE A 10 0.12 -11.10 3.88
N THR A 11 -0.11 -12.00 2.92
CA THR A 11 0.18 -11.71 1.51
C THR A 11 -1.08 -11.19 0.82
N GLN A 12 -0.98 -10.07 0.12
CA GLN A 12 -2.08 -9.47 -0.62
C GLN A 12 -1.66 -9.17 -2.05
N SER A 13 -2.52 -9.54 -3.00
CA SER A 13 -2.47 -9.01 -4.35
C SER A 13 -3.64 -8.04 -4.53
N TYR A 14 -3.35 -6.80 -4.92
CA TYR A 14 -4.38 -5.80 -5.13
C TYR A 14 -4.93 -5.73 -6.55
N ALA A 15 -4.49 -6.60 -7.43
CA ALA A 15 -5.08 -6.71 -8.77
C ALA A 15 -6.60 -6.99 -8.71
N ASN A 16 -7.03 -7.79 -7.71
CA ASN A 16 -8.44 -8.14 -7.50
C ASN A 16 -8.86 -7.85 -6.04
N PRO A 17 -9.42 -6.66 -5.74
CA PRO A 17 -9.90 -6.34 -4.41
C PRO A 17 -11.06 -7.28 -4.01
N ARG A 18 -10.94 -7.91 -2.83
CA ARG A 18 -11.92 -8.88 -2.32
C ARG A 18 -12.86 -8.22 -1.32
N ALA A 19 -14.14 -8.21 -1.62
CA ALA A 19 -15.18 -7.68 -0.74
C ALA A 19 -15.20 -8.41 0.61
N GLU A 20 -14.87 -9.71 0.64
CA GLU A 20 -14.85 -10.57 1.82
C GLU A 20 -13.86 -10.10 2.89
N ASN A 21 -12.83 -9.33 2.52
CA ASN A 21 -11.86 -8.80 3.49
C ASN A 21 -12.53 -7.95 4.59
N ILE A 22 -13.71 -7.40 4.32
CA ILE A 22 -14.46 -6.61 5.30
C ILE A 22 -14.91 -7.44 6.50
N VAL A 23 -15.06 -8.75 6.33
CA VAL A 23 -15.43 -9.68 7.40
C VAL A 23 -14.36 -9.72 8.50
N LEU A 24 -13.10 -9.43 8.17
CA LEU A 24 -12.00 -9.40 9.16
C LEU A 24 -12.24 -8.39 10.27
N VAL A 25 -12.97 -7.31 9.99
CA VAL A 25 -13.27 -6.24 10.94
C VAL A 25 -14.75 -6.16 11.32
N SER A 26 -15.61 -6.99 10.71
CA SER A 26 -17.07 -6.93 10.95
C SER A 26 -17.50 -7.58 12.27
N LYS A 27 -16.61 -8.29 12.97
CA LYS A 27 -16.91 -9.02 14.21
C LYS A 27 -17.11 -8.13 15.43
N SER A 28 -16.80 -6.83 15.34
CA SER A 28 -16.93 -5.87 16.43
C SER A 28 -17.47 -4.54 15.87
N GLU A 29 -18.50 -3.99 16.52
CA GLU A 29 -19.07 -2.67 16.11
C GLU A 29 -18.01 -1.56 16.19
N THR A 30 -17.18 -1.56 17.23
CA THR A 30 -16.08 -0.60 17.38
C THR A 30 -15.10 -0.67 16.20
N THR A 31 -14.82 -1.88 15.70
CA THR A 31 -13.91 -2.05 14.56
C THR A 31 -14.56 -1.59 13.25
N LYS A 32 -15.88 -1.80 13.12
CA LYS A 32 -16.67 -1.30 11.99
C LYS A 32 -16.64 0.22 11.92
N GLU A 33 -16.91 0.90 13.04
CA GLU A 33 -16.83 2.36 13.15
C GLU A 33 -15.42 2.87 12.79
N SER A 34 -14.37 2.21 13.29
CA SER A 34 -12.99 2.58 12.99
C SER A 34 -12.66 2.44 11.51
N LEU A 35 -13.17 1.41 10.84
CA LEU A 35 -13.01 1.23 9.39
C LEU A 35 -13.72 2.35 8.62
N ILE A 36 -14.98 2.66 8.98
CA ILE A 36 -15.73 3.75 8.34
C ILE A 36 -15.02 5.08 8.53
N HIS A 37 -14.53 5.35 9.74
CA HIS A 37 -13.74 6.55 10.03
C HIS A 37 -12.50 6.62 9.13
N ALA A 38 -11.71 5.54 9.04
CA ALA A 38 -10.51 5.49 8.21
C ALA A 38 -10.81 5.67 6.71
N LEU A 39 -11.94 5.15 6.22
CA LEU A 39 -12.39 5.37 4.84
C LEU A 39 -12.79 6.84 4.60
N ASN A 40 -13.48 7.45 5.56
CA ASN A 40 -13.89 8.85 5.48
C ASN A 40 -12.68 9.80 5.53
N ASP A 41 -11.66 9.49 6.34
CA ASP A 41 -10.40 10.26 6.41
C ASP A 41 -9.68 10.34 5.07
N VAL A 42 -9.84 9.33 4.22
CA VAL A 42 -9.27 9.32 2.87
C VAL A 42 -10.23 9.80 1.78
N GLY A 43 -11.37 10.38 2.19
CA GLY A 43 -12.35 10.96 1.26
C GLY A 43 -13.29 9.96 0.62
N ILE A 44 -13.41 8.76 1.18
CA ILE A 44 -14.42 7.77 0.80
C ILE A 44 -15.59 7.91 1.76
N ASP A 45 -16.55 8.76 1.40
CA ASP A 45 -17.68 9.13 2.25
C ASP A 45 -18.68 7.97 2.37
N LEU A 46 -18.58 7.23 3.47
CA LEU A 46 -19.49 6.15 3.83
C LEU A 46 -20.13 6.40 5.18
N SER A 47 -21.45 6.16 5.28
CA SER A 47 -22.18 6.10 6.54
C SER A 47 -22.25 4.70 7.13
N GLY A 48 -21.95 3.67 6.35
CA GLY A 48 -22.00 2.27 6.76
C GLY A 48 -21.71 1.30 5.63
N TYR A 49 -21.84 0.03 5.96
CA TYR A 49 -21.84 -1.05 4.99
C TYR A 49 -22.67 -2.23 5.48
N ARG A 50 -23.13 -3.06 4.56
CA ARG A 50 -23.79 -4.33 4.84
C ARG A 50 -23.14 -5.43 3.98
N TYR A 51 -22.67 -6.48 4.65
CA TYR A 51 -22.16 -7.68 3.98
C TYR A 51 -23.15 -8.80 4.16
N ASP A 52 -23.55 -9.41 3.07
CA ASP A 52 -24.45 -10.56 3.01
C ASP A 52 -23.58 -11.82 2.91
N GLU A 53 -23.56 -12.62 3.98
CA GLU A 53 -22.73 -13.83 4.07
C GLU A 53 -23.20 -14.94 3.13
N ASP A 54 -24.48 -15.01 2.85
CA ASP A 54 -25.06 -16.06 1.98
C ASP A 54 -24.73 -15.80 0.51
N SER A 55 -24.98 -14.58 0.06
CA SER A 55 -24.72 -14.19 -1.33
C SER A 55 -23.28 -13.72 -1.60
N LYS A 56 -22.45 -13.48 -0.54
CA LYS A 56 -21.10 -12.90 -0.61
C LYS A 56 -21.07 -11.49 -1.21
N HIS A 57 -22.17 -10.76 -1.15
CA HIS A 57 -22.27 -9.40 -1.65
C HIS A 57 -22.04 -8.36 -0.54
N LEU A 58 -21.24 -7.35 -0.86
CA LEU A 58 -21.02 -6.18 -0.03
C LEU A 58 -21.77 -4.99 -0.62
N PHE A 59 -22.49 -4.27 0.24
CA PHE A 59 -23.15 -3.02 -0.09
C PHE A 59 -22.56 -1.90 0.77
N THR A 60 -22.14 -0.82 0.13
CA THR A 60 -21.73 0.42 0.81
C THR A 60 -22.96 1.29 1.05
N GLN A 61 -22.96 2.05 2.13
CA GLN A 61 -24.07 2.91 2.53
C GLN A 61 -23.63 4.37 2.59
N ARG A 62 -24.46 5.26 2.07
CA ARG A 62 -24.30 6.72 2.16
C ARG A 62 -25.57 7.36 2.61
N THR A 63 -25.46 8.34 3.50
CA THR A 63 -26.61 9.13 3.97
C THR A 63 -26.65 10.46 3.20
N ILE A 64 -27.69 10.62 2.38
CA ILE A 64 -27.93 11.83 1.58
C ILE A 64 -29.29 12.41 1.98
N ASN A 65 -29.32 13.65 2.44
CA ASN A 65 -30.52 14.33 2.91
C ASN A 65 -31.34 13.49 3.93
N GLY A 66 -30.65 12.83 4.87
CA GLY A 66 -31.27 12.01 5.92
C GLY A 66 -31.76 10.64 5.45
N LYS A 67 -31.59 10.26 4.20
CA LYS A 67 -31.94 8.95 3.67
C LYS A 67 -30.68 8.12 3.41
N VAL A 68 -30.71 6.84 3.78
CA VAL A 68 -29.63 5.89 3.50
C VAL A 68 -29.84 5.27 2.12
N TYR A 69 -28.77 5.32 1.31
CA TYR A 69 -28.69 4.69 0.00
C TYR A 69 -27.65 3.60 0.03
N GLU A 70 -27.96 2.45 -0.54
CA GLU A 70 -27.02 1.35 -0.72
C GLU A 70 -26.52 1.29 -2.17
N LEU A 71 -25.22 1.05 -2.32
CA LEU A 71 -24.57 0.85 -3.60
C LEU A 71 -23.81 -0.49 -3.55
N PRO A 72 -24.01 -1.39 -4.53
CA PRO A 72 -23.23 -2.61 -4.62
C PRO A 72 -21.72 -2.30 -4.73
N PHE A 73 -20.88 -3.09 -4.07
CA PHE A 73 -19.43 -2.92 -4.11
C PHE A 73 -18.86 -2.88 -5.53
N GLU A 74 -19.43 -3.65 -6.44
CA GLU A 74 -19.05 -3.73 -7.85
C GLU A 74 -19.24 -2.40 -8.58
N ALA A 75 -20.19 -1.58 -8.14
CA ALA A 75 -20.48 -0.27 -8.71
C ALA A 75 -19.59 0.85 -8.16
N GLU A 76 -18.80 0.60 -7.13
CA GLU A 76 -17.83 1.55 -6.62
C GLU A 76 -16.67 1.77 -7.60
N SER A 77 -15.98 2.92 -7.48
CA SER A 77 -14.75 3.16 -8.23
C SER A 77 -13.66 2.13 -7.86
N ASP A 78 -12.74 1.85 -8.78
CA ASP A 78 -11.65 0.89 -8.52
C ASP A 78 -10.79 1.28 -7.31
N GLY A 79 -10.50 2.57 -7.14
CA GLY A 79 -9.78 3.06 -5.97
C GLY A 79 -10.55 2.87 -4.67
N THR A 80 -11.86 3.12 -4.69
CA THR A 80 -12.76 2.88 -3.54
C THR A 80 -12.81 1.39 -3.20
N LYS A 81 -13.03 0.51 -4.20
CA LYS A 81 -13.01 -0.95 -4.02
C LYS A 81 -11.70 -1.42 -3.39
N LYS A 82 -10.57 -0.91 -3.89
CA LYS A 82 -9.25 -1.25 -3.38
C LYS A 82 -9.09 -0.85 -1.92
N MET A 83 -9.47 0.36 -1.53
CA MET A 83 -9.38 0.82 -0.14
C MET A 83 -10.30 0.05 0.79
N ILE A 84 -11.55 -0.23 0.38
CA ILE A 84 -12.50 -1.04 1.17
C ILE A 84 -11.96 -2.45 1.40
N ALA A 85 -11.29 -3.06 0.41
CA ALA A 85 -10.71 -4.39 0.54
C ALA A 85 -9.36 -4.39 1.30
N ALA A 86 -8.59 -3.31 1.22
CA ALA A 86 -7.26 -3.22 1.80
C ALA A 86 -7.27 -2.84 3.29
N LEU A 87 -8.03 -1.81 3.65
CA LEU A 87 -8.00 -1.27 5.01
C LEU A 87 -8.28 -2.30 6.11
N PRO A 88 -9.27 -3.24 5.96
CA PRO A 88 -9.47 -4.27 6.96
C PRO A 88 -8.22 -5.10 7.24
N VAL A 89 -7.50 -5.49 6.20
CA VAL A 89 -6.27 -6.29 6.30
C VAL A 89 -5.16 -5.49 6.98
N LEU A 90 -4.99 -4.24 6.57
CA LEU A 90 -3.97 -3.34 7.14
C LEU A 90 -4.25 -3.04 8.62
N MET A 91 -5.51 -2.84 8.98
CA MET A 91 -5.94 -2.63 10.38
C MET A 91 -5.65 -3.85 11.25
N VAL A 92 -5.98 -5.06 10.78
CA VAL A 92 -5.66 -6.30 11.49
C VAL A 92 -4.14 -6.44 11.66
N ALA A 93 -3.36 -6.17 10.60
CA ALA A 93 -1.91 -6.23 10.69
C ALA A 93 -1.35 -5.26 11.74
N LEU A 94 -1.83 -4.02 11.79
CA LEU A 94 -1.42 -3.03 12.79
C LEU A 94 -1.83 -3.45 14.21
N GLN A 95 -3.03 -4.02 14.38
CA GLN A 95 -3.52 -4.50 15.66
C GLN A 95 -2.74 -5.72 16.19
N GLU A 96 -2.26 -6.59 15.31
CA GLU A 96 -1.58 -7.83 15.67
C GLU A 96 -0.05 -7.72 15.60
N GLY A 97 0.51 -6.65 15.01
CA GLY A 97 1.95 -6.49 14.80
C GLY A 97 2.49 -7.39 13.68
N ARG A 98 1.70 -7.64 12.63
CA ARG A 98 2.04 -8.56 11.54
C ARG A 98 2.76 -7.86 10.40
N THR A 99 3.49 -8.65 9.60
CA THR A 99 4.06 -8.19 8.34
C THR A 99 3.04 -8.38 7.23
N VAL A 100 2.80 -7.32 6.45
CA VAL A 100 1.98 -7.35 5.24
C VAL A 100 2.87 -7.23 4.02
N VAL A 101 2.72 -8.15 3.06
CA VAL A 101 3.44 -8.14 1.78
C VAL A 101 2.44 -7.84 0.68
N VAL A 102 2.69 -6.78 -0.09
CA VAL A 102 1.75 -6.30 -1.11
C VAL A 102 2.49 -6.07 -2.42
N ASP A 103 2.02 -6.73 -3.46
CA ASP A 103 2.51 -6.46 -4.81
C ASP A 103 1.69 -5.35 -5.47
N GLU A 104 2.36 -4.39 -6.13
CA GLU A 104 1.77 -3.21 -6.79
C GLU A 104 0.78 -2.45 -5.89
N LEU A 105 1.23 -2.04 -4.71
CA LEU A 105 0.38 -1.30 -3.76
C LEU A 105 -0.22 -0.03 -4.36
N ASP A 106 0.50 0.64 -5.26
CA ASP A 106 0.07 1.87 -5.94
C ASP A 106 -0.99 1.64 -7.04
N ALA A 107 -1.11 0.43 -7.60
CA ALA A 107 -2.02 0.17 -8.71
C ALA A 107 -3.45 0.64 -8.39
N LYS A 108 -4.03 1.48 -9.26
CA LYS A 108 -5.36 2.09 -9.11
C LYS A 108 -5.58 2.97 -7.87
N LEU A 109 -4.54 3.27 -7.08
CA LEU A 109 -4.64 4.21 -5.97
C LEU A 109 -4.19 5.62 -6.39
N HIS A 110 -4.93 6.60 -5.91
CA HIS A 110 -4.44 7.98 -5.97
C HIS A 110 -3.19 8.11 -5.05
N PRO A 111 -2.13 8.83 -5.45
CA PRO A 111 -0.89 8.96 -4.65
C PRO A 111 -1.10 9.38 -3.18
N LYS A 112 -2.13 10.19 -2.91
CA LYS A 112 -2.49 10.56 -1.53
C LYS A 112 -2.96 9.36 -0.70
N LEU A 113 -3.70 8.42 -1.31
CA LEU A 113 -4.17 7.19 -0.63
C LEU A 113 -2.99 6.25 -0.36
N LEU A 114 -2.09 6.09 -1.32
CA LEU A 114 -0.86 5.34 -1.13
C LEU A 114 -0.04 5.91 0.04
N ARG A 115 0.15 7.23 0.05
CA ARG A 115 0.85 7.91 1.15
C ARG A 115 0.15 7.72 2.50
N TYR A 116 -1.17 7.74 2.53
CA TYR A 116 -1.94 7.49 3.76
C TYR A 116 -1.64 6.10 4.31
N VAL A 117 -1.70 5.06 3.46
CA VAL A 117 -1.36 3.68 3.86
C VAL A 117 0.07 3.58 4.42
N ILE A 118 1.05 4.18 3.74
CA ILE A 118 2.44 4.20 4.21
C ILE A 118 2.53 4.87 5.59
N GLN A 119 1.83 5.99 5.79
CA GLN A 119 1.84 6.72 7.06
C GLN A 119 1.18 5.95 8.20
N MET A 120 0.19 5.09 7.95
CA MET A 120 -0.40 4.23 8.99
C MET A 120 0.67 3.35 9.65
N PHE A 121 1.60 2.78 8.87
CA PHE A 121 2.68 1.93 9.37
C PHE A 121 3.83 2.72 10.00
N LYS A 122 4.04 3.96 9.58
CA LYS A 122 5.09 4.84 10.10
C LYS A 122 4.67 5.62 11.35
N ASN A 123 3.38 5.75 11.60
CA ASN A 123 2.87 6.48 12.76
C ASN A 123 2.95 5.59 14.03
N PRO A 124 3.76 5.95 15.04
CA PRO A 124 3.91 5.14 16.26
C PRO A 124 2.63 5.07 17.09
N GLU A 125 1.72 6.03 16.97
CA GLU A 125 0.44 6.02 17.67
C GLU A 125 -0.54 4.98 17.07
N LEU A 126 -0.45 4.70 15.78
CA LEU A 126 -1.24 3.69 15.10
C LEU A 126 -0.54 2.32 15.13
N ASN A 127 0.76 2.30 14.88
CA ASN A 127 1.57 1.09 14.79
C ASN A 127 2.28 0.76 16.11
N LYS A 128 1.52 0.55 17.17
CA LYS A 128 2.05 0.29 18.52
C LYS A 128 2.74 -1.07 18.66
N LYS A 129 2.41 -2.03 17.80
CA LYS A 129 2.94 -3.39 17.84
C LYS A 129 4.04 -3.66 16.80
N GLY A 130 4.49 -2.63 16.08
CA GLY A 130 5.59 -2.76 15.14
C GLY A 130 5.25 -3.59 13.89
N ALA A 131 4.01 -3.50 13.40
CA ALA A 131 3.63 -4.10 12.12
C ALA A 131 4.52 -3.58 10.99
N GLN A 132 4.77 -4.40 9.99
CA GLN A 132 5.64 -4.06 8.86
C GLN A 132 4.86 -4.11 7.54
N LEU A 133 5.17 -3.18 6.64
CA LEU A 133 4.62 -3.13 5.29
C LEU A 133 5.75 -3.27 4.29
N LEU A 134 5.79 -4.40 3.59
CA LEU A 134 6.66 -4.65 2.45
C LEU A 134 5.83 -4.58 1.18
N PHE A 135 6.20 -3.73 0.23
CA PHE A 135 5.41 -3.59 -0.99
C PHE A 135 6.28 -3.26 -2.20
N SER A 136 5.83 -3.69 -3.38
CA SER A 136 6.32 -3.19 -4.66
C SER A 136 5.48 -2.00 -5.13
N SER A 137 6.08 -1.08 -5.89
CA SER A 137 5.40 0.09 -6.42
C SER A 137 6.14 0.67 -7.62
N HIS A 138 5.39 1.18 -8.57
CA HIS A 138 5.88 2.01 -9.68
C HIS A 138 5.70 3.52 -9.41
N ASP A 139 5.10 3.89 -8.27
CA ASP A 139 4.85 5.29 -7.91
C ASP A 139 6.11 5.99 -7.40
N LEU A 140 6.54 6.99 -8.14
CA LEU A 140 7.66 7.83 -7.73
C LEU A 140 7.23 9.03 -6.85
N THR A 141 5.94 9.33 -6.77
CA THR A 141 5.47 10.50 -6.01
C THR A 141 5.68 10.36 -4.51
N THR A 142 5.71 9.12 -4.02
CA THR A 142 6.01 8.78 -2.63
C THR A 142 7.48 8.47 -2.39
N MET A 143 8.30 8.26 -3.44
CA MET A 143 9.74 7.97 -3.33
C MET A 143 10.56 9.22 -2.96
N LYS A 144 10.30 9.76 -1.79
CA LYS A 144 10.91 11.01 -1.30
C LYS A 144 11.61 10.80 0.05
N ASN A 145 12.66 11.57 0.27
CA ASN A 145 13.38 11.58 1.55
C ASN A 145 12.54 12.04 2.75
N THR A 146 11.40 12.70 2.50
CA THR A 146 10.41 13.05 3.53
C THR A 146 9.44 11.91 3.85
N VAL A 147 9.42 10.86 3.03
CA VAL A 147 8.56 9.67 3.20
C VAL A 147 9.39 8.47 3.62
N PHE A 148 10.53 8.24 2.96
CA PHE A 148 11.38 7.07 3.19
C PHE A 148 12.81 7.44 3.54
N ARG A 149 13.44 6.59 4.38
CA ARG A 149 14.88 6.54 4.53
C ARG A 149 15.48 5.75 3.37
N ARG A 150 16.78 5.88 3.13
CA ARG A 150 17.50 5.16 2.07
C ARG A 150 17.49 3.64 2.25
N ASP A 151 17.49 3.17 3.49
CA ASP A 151 17.46 1.76 3.85
C ASP A 151 16.06 1.13 3.69
N GLU A 152 15.03 1.95 3.51
CA GLU A 152 13.65 1.52 3.25
C GLU A 152 13.34 1.41 1.74
N ILE A 153 14.22 1.90 0.87
CA ILE A 153 14.03 1.85 -0.59
C ILE A 153 14.97 0.79 -1.17
N TRP A 154 14.38 -0.16 -1.88
CA TRP A 154 15.07 -1.25 -2.55
C TRP A 154 14.73 -1.25 -4.03
N PHE A 155 15.71 -1.53 -4.85
CA PHE A 155 15.57 -1.67 -6.29
C PHE A 155 15.70 -3.12 -6.69
N ALA A 156 14.82 -3.56 -7.59
CA ALA A 156 14.95 -4.81 -8.34
C ALA A 156 15.34 -4.45 -9.77
N ALA A 157 16.52 -4.82 -10.17
CA ALA A 157 17.07 -4.51 -11.48
C ALA A 157 17.51 -5.81 -12.18
N MET A 158 17.67 -5.75 -13.49
CA MET A 158 18.25 -6.82 -14.30
C MET A 158 19.62 -6.34 -14.77
N ASN A 159 20.65 -7.15 -14.54
CA ASN A 159 21.99 -6.85 -15.02
C ASN A 159 22.18 -7.28 -16.50
N ASP A 160 23.33 -6.98 -17.08
CA ASP A 160 23.65 -7.29 -18.49
C ASP A 160 23.63 -8.79 -18.81
N ASN A 161 23.75 -9.64 -17.80
CA ASN A 161 23.66 -11.10 -17.93
C ASN A 161 22.22 -11.63 -17.84
N HIS A 162 21.21 -10.75 -17.76
CA HIS A 162 19.80 -11.08 -17.50
C HIS A 162 19.55 -11.75 -16.14
N GLU A 163 20.40 -11.47 -15.15
CA GLU A 163 20.21 -11.91 -13.78
C GLU A 163 19.52 -10.80 -12.96
N SER A 164 18.59 -11.19 -12.08
CA SER A 164 17.92 -10.26 -11.20
C SER A 164 18.82 -9.89 -10.02
N GLU A 165 18.96 -8.61 -9.77
CA GLU A 165 19.69 -8.05 -8.62
C GLU A 165 18.76 -7.25 -7.73
N ILE A 166 18.97 -7.32 -6.41
CA ILE A 166 18.26 -6.53 -5.42
C ILE A 166 19.28 -5.79 -4.55
N TYR A 167 19.13 -4.47 -4.47
CA TYR A 167 20.00 -3.63 -3.66
C TYR A 167 19.23 -2.46 -3.04
N SER A 168 19.66 -2.00 -1.87
CA SER A 168 19.05 -0.84 -1.21
C SER A 168 19.68 0.47 -1.70
N LEU A 169 18.89 1.54 -1.66
CA LEU A 169 19.42 2.89 -1.93
C LEU A 169 20.51 3.29 -0.91
N TYR A 170 20.51 2.68 0.27
CA TYR A 170 21.57 2.91 1.27
C TYR A 170 22.90 2.28 0.88
N GLU A 171 22.89 1.09 0.24
CA GLU A 171 24.08 0.37 -0.21
C GLU A 171 24.60 0.90 -1.53
N PHE A 172 23.73 1.51 -2.34
CA PHE A 172 24.09 2.05 -3.65
C PHE A 172 25.26 3.04 -3.56
N ARG A 173 26.21 2.92 -4.50
CA ARG A 173 27.36 3.81 -4.65
C ARG A 173 27.27 4.54 -5.98
N GLN A 174 27.51 5.84 -5.94
CA GLN A 174 27.67 6.68 -7.12
C GLN A 174 29.01 6.40 -7.80
N GLU A 175 29.23 6.89 -9.00
CA GLU A 175 30.48 6.70 -9.74
C GLU A 175 31.73 7.17 -8.97
N ASP A 176 31.60 8.21 -8.15
CA ASP A 176 32.66 8.71 -7.26
C ASP A 176 32.80 7.90 -5.96
N ASN A 177 32.17 6.74 -5.86
CA ASN A 177 32.11 5.84 -4.70
C ASN A 177 31.46 6.46 -3.45
N THR A 178 30.79 7.59 -3.59
CA THR A 178 30.02 8.18 -2.47
C THR A 178 28.64 7.55 -2.34
N ARG A 179 28.04 7.65 -1.14
CA ARG A 179 26.66 7.24 -0.91
C ARG A 179 25.68 8.34 -1.30
N VAL A 180 24.49 7.97 -1.71
CA VAL A 180 23.40 8.91 -1.91
C VAL A 180 23.13 9.66 -0.61
N LYS A 181 23.04 11.00 -0.66
CA LYS A 181 22.74 11.81 0.52
C LYS A 181 21.31 11.54 1.02
N SER A 182 21.11 11.53 2.34
CA SER A 182 19.77 11.38 2.93
C SER A 182 18.78 12.48 2.54
N THR A 183 19.31 13.64 2.14
CA THR A 183 18.54 14.81 1.70
C THR A 183 18.34 14.87 0.19
N ALA A 184 18.80 13.88 -0.57
CA ALA A 184 18.65 13.86 -2.03
C ALA A 184 17.18 13.72 -2.44
N ALA A 185 16.86 14.21 -3.63
CA ALA A 185 15.56 14.01 -4.27
C ALA A 185 15.57 12.64 -4.96
N PHE A 186 15.15 11.59 -4.22
CA PHE A 186 15.27 10.21 -4.67
C PHE A 186 14.49 9.94 -5.95
N ASP A 187 13.28 10.47 -6.06
CA ASP A 187 12.40 10.41 -7.24
C ASP A 187 13.08 11.00 -8.49
N LYS A 188 13.66 12.19 -8.36
CA LYS A 188 14.33 12.87 -9.49
C LYS A 188 15.58 12.12 -9.93
N GLN A 189 16.42 11.70 -8.99
CA GLN A 189 17.65 10.96 -9.29
C GLN A 189 17.37 9.60 -9.91
N TYR A 190 16.27 8.95 -9.53
CA TYR A 190 15.81 7.73 -10.19
C TYR A 190 15.44 7.99 -11.65
N LEU A 191 14.63 9.02 -11.93
CA LEU A 191 14.24 9.40 -13.29
C LEU A 191 15.43 9.85 -14.17
N GLU A 192 16.51 10.30 -13.55
CA GLU A 192 17.78 10.64 -14.23
C GLU A 192 18.67 9.39 -14.49
N GLY A 193 18.18 8.17 -14.17
CA GLY A 193 18.91 6.91 -14.36
C GLY A 193 20.07 6.68 -13.39
N ARG A 194 20.19 7.50 -12.31
CA ARG A 194 21.37 7.48 -11.44
C ARG A 194 21.51 6.23 -10.59
N TYR A 195 20.45 5.44 -10.47
CA TYR A 195 20.45 4.26 -9.58
C TYR A 195 20.56 2.94 -10.33
N GLY A 196 20.56 2.96 -11.67
CA GLY A 196 20.74 1.78 -12.50
C GLY A 196 19.56 0.79 -12.49
N ALA A 197 18.40 1.20 -11.98
CA ALA A 197 17.20 0.37 -11.89
C ALA A 197 16.05 0.88 -12.78
N ASP A 198 16.34 1.79 -13.69
CA ASP A 198 15.38 2.33 -14.63
C ASP A 198 15.13 1.35 -15.80
N PRO A 199 13.91 1.33 -16.36
CA PRO A 199 13.63 0.53 -17.53
C PRO A 199 14.53 0.91 -18.71
N TYR A 200 15.11 -0.07 -19.38
CA TYR A 200 15.98 0.14 -20.55
C TYR A 200 15.18 0.72 -21.71
N LEU A 201 15.16 2.04 -21.84
CA LEU A 201 14.50 2.76 -22.95
C LEU A 201 15.51 3.23 -24.01
N SER A 202 16.69 2.62 -24.09
CA SER A 202 17.85 3.10 -24.82
C SER A 202 17.65 3.37 -26.32
N ASN A 203 16.54 2.97 -26.94
CA ASN A 203 16.35 3.10 -28.39
C ASN A 203 14.99 3.67 -28.83
N MET A 204 14.21 4.27 -27.94
CA MET A 204 12.90 4.80 -28.32
C MET A 204 12.88 6.32 -28.65
N LEU A 205 14.00 7.01 -28.44
CA LEU A 205 14.06 8.49 -28.61
C LEU A 205 15.20 8.98 -29.50
N THR A 206 15.78 8.09 -30.33
CA THR A 206 16.69 8.48 -31.40
C THR A 206 16.02 8.46 -32.77
#